data_f3c6f7df2ad5186721d9da40bcd246bf
#
_entry.id   f3c6f7df2ad5186721d9da40bcd246bf
#
_cell.length_a   1.000
_cell.length_b   1.000
_cell.length_c   1.000
_cell.angle_alpha   90.00
_cell.angle_beta   90.00
_cell.angle_gamma   90.00
#
_symmetry.space_group_name_H-M   'P 1'
#
loop_
_entity.id
_entity.type
_entity.pdbx_description
1 polymer ?
#
loop_
_entity_poly.entity_id
_entity_poly.type
_entity_poly.pdbx_seq_one_letter_code
_entity_poly.pdbx_strand_id
1 'polypeptide(L)'
;MNGARIRQWTVDTLRPAATPLRPAVLRIGVGLFAARHHRRRRTLLRGVHAQDPRRFAPVGVVRVLQRPLRPAVADRILDAAQAVNVLATVGVAHRVTGPLNAALQLWTLTYRNSWGMLYHNDNMLVLHQMVLGAGPTADALSVDALVRRRGLAPAVFERRYGAVPVMLNAVTSAVYFVSGVAKVRSSTGFGWASGDVLRGQIAIDGLRKDLFGSTRPAAGTALYHRERLFTLMAAVSLAVELGAPLSLLDRRLGLAFSAAAWGMHIGIREIMGISFPYNTSGVSYLGHLPAGPQLRR
;
A
#
# COMPACT_ATOMS: atom_id res chain seq x y z
N MET A 1 -28.86 19.16 -10.96
CA MET A 1 -28.03 19.83 -9.92
C MET A 1 -27.35 21.05 -10.54
N ASN A 2 -27.38 22.22 -9.87
CA ASN A 2 -26.71 23.44 -10.34
C ASN A 2 -25.18 23.23 -10.27
N GLY A 3 -24.42 23.72 -11.23
CA GLY A 3 -22.95 23.57 -11.32
C GLY A 3 -22.20 24.01 -10.05
N ALA A 4 -22.70 25.00 -9.33
CA ALA A 4 -22.14 25.43 -8.05
C ALA A 4 -22.28 24.34 -6.95
N ARG A 5 -23.38 23.60 -6.91
CA ARG A 5 -23.61 22.50 -5.96
C ARG A 5 -22.71 21.31 -6.27
N ILE A 6 -22.50 20.99 -7.56
CA ILE A 6 -21.56 19.93 -7.99
C ILE A 6 -20.14 20.30 -7.56
N ARG A 7 -19.72 21.53 -7.84
CA ARG A 7 -18.38 22.00 -7.43
C ARG A 7 -18.19 21.94 -5.93
N GLN A 8 -19.18 22.40 -5.15
CA GLN A 8 -19.11 22.38 -3.70
C GLN A 8 -19.03 20.94 -3.17
N TRP A 9 -19.87 20.04 -3.67
CA TRP A 9 -19.84 18.61 -3.31
C TRP A 9 -18.48 17.98 -3.63
N THR A 10 -17.92 18.24 -4.81
CA THR A 10 -16.60 17.74 -5.23
C THR A 10 -15.51 18.23 -4.26
N VAL A 11 -15.51 19.51 -3.92
CA VAL A 11 -14.52 20.07 -2.98
C VAL A 11 -14.68 19.47 -1.58
N ASP A 12 -15.89 19.31 -1.09
CA ASP A 12 -16.17 18.77 0.24
C ASP A 12 -15.85 17.26 0.32
N THR A 13 -16.00 16.53 -0.77
CA THR A 13 -15.65 15.09 -0.86
C THR A 13 -14.14 14.89 -0.99
N LEU A 14 -13.48 15.61 -1.89
CA LEU A 14 -12.06 15.41 -2.17
C LEU A 14 -11.13 16.15 -1.20
N ARG A 15 -11.62 17.19 -0.54
CA ARG A 15 -10.85 18.01 0.39
C ARG A 15 -11.69 18.40 1.61
N PRO A 16 -12.20 17.42 2.39
CA PRO A 16 -12.97 17.73 3.61
C PRO A 16 -12.08 18.51 4.59
N ALA A 17 -12.68 19.37 5.39
CA ALA A 17 -11.95 20.02 6.48
C ALA A 17 -11.67 19.00 7.58
N ALA A 18 -10.44 18.93 8.04
CA ALA A 18 -10.00 18.04 9.11
C ALA A 18 -8.95 18.69 10.00
N THR A 19 -8.69 18.09 11.16
CA THR A 19 -7.58 18.50 12.03
C THR A 19 -6.26 17.91 11.55
N PRO A 20 -5.11 18.49 11.92
CA PRO A 20 -3.79 17.94 11.62
C PRO A 20 -3.51 16.61 12.30
N LEU A 21 -4.31 16.20 13.31
CA LEU A 21 -4.21 14.87 13.93
C LEU A 21 -4.43 13.74 12.93
N ARG A 22 -5.36 13.91 11.98
CA ARG A 22 -5.70 12.85 11.02
C ARG A 22 -4.51 12.45 10.14
N PRO A 23 -3.87 13.36 9.40
CA PRO A 23 -2.66 13.02 8.64
C PRO A 23 -1.48 12.59 9.53
N ALA A 24 -1.36 13.11 10.75
CA ALA A 24 -0.31 12.70 11.68
C ALA A 24 -0.43 11.23 12.10
N VAL A 25 -1.63 10.76 12.44
CA VAL A 25 -1.88 9.35 12.77
C VAL A 25 -1.55 8.45 11.57
N LEU A 26 -1.91 8.86 10.35
CA LEU A 26 -1.58 8.10 9.14
C LEU A 26 -0.07 8.03 8.92
N ARG A 27 0.65 9.15 9.08
CA ARG A 27 2.13 9.18 9.00
C ARG A 27 2.76 8.21 9.99
N ILE A 28 2.32 8.23 11.25
CA ILE A 28 2.86 7.37 12.30
C ILE A 28 2.54 5.91 11.99
N GLY A 29 1.29 5.58 11.67
CA GLY A 29 0.87 4.20 11.40
C GLY A 29 1.61 3.57 10.22
N VAL A 30 1.68 4.28 9.09
CA VAL A 30 2.39 3.81 7.89
C VAL A 30 3.89 3.76 8.12
N GLY A 31 4.47 4.76 8.79
CA GLY A 31 5.90 4.82 9.08
C GLY A 31 6.37 3.72 10.04
N LEU A 32 5.61 3.44 11.10
CA LEU A 32 5.90 2.33 12.02
C LEU A 32 5.78 0.97 11.32
N PHE A 33 4.76 0.80 10.49
CA PHE A 33 4.64 -0.41 9.67
C PHE A 33 5.87 -0.58 8.79
N ALA A 34 6.27 0.45 8.06
CA ALA A 34 7.44 0.42 7.18
C ALA A 34 8.72 0.06 7.93
N ALA A 35 8.97 0.71 9.09
CA ALA A 35 10.14 0.43 9.94
C ALA A 35 10.19 -1.05 10.36
N ARG A 36 9.06 -1.59 10.89
CA ARG A 36 8.97 -3.00 11.28
C ARG A 36 9.11 -3.96 10.09
N HIS A 37 8.45 -3.66 8.97
CA HIS A 37 8.46 -4.48 7.77
C HIS A 37 9.86 -4.59 7.18
N HIS A 38 10.55 -3.49 7.00
CA HIS A 38 11.91 -3.48 6.47
C HIS A 38 12.93 -4.10 7.44
N ARG A 39 12.81 -3.82 8.75
CA ARG A 39 13.67 -4.46 9.75
C ARG A 39 13.60 -5.99 9.68
N ARG A 40 12.38 -6.55 9.58
CA ARG A 40 12.19 -8.01 9.46
C ARG A 40 12.75 -8.59 8.17
N ARG A 41 12.80 -7.81 7.12
CA ARG A 41 13.28 -8.22 5.79
C ARG A 41 14.70 -7.77 5.48
N ARG A 42 15.40 -7.18 6.46
CA ARG A 42 16.73 -6.58 6.25
C ARG A 42 17.73 -7.57 5.65
N THR A 43 17.80 -8.80 6.15
CA THR A 43 18.67 -9.86 5.62
C THR A 43 18.33 -10.20 4.16
N LEU A 44 17.03 -10.34 3.86
CA LEU A 44 16.57 -10.60 2.49
C LEU A 44 16.92 -9.43 1.55
N LEU A 45 16.69 -8.20 2.00
CA LEU A 45 16.96 -7.00 1.19
C LEU A 45 18.46 -6.80 0.91
N ARG A 46 19.31 -7.12 1.87
CA ARG A 46 20.77 -7.12 1.68
C ARG A 46 21.27 -8.31 0.86
N GLY A 47 20.55 -9.42 0.89
CA GLY A 47 20.90 -10.63 0.15
C GLY A 47 20.70 -10.57 -1.36
N VAL A 48 20.06 -9.52 -1.90
CA VAL A 48 19.85 -9.39 -3.36
C VAL A 48 21.18 -9.36 -4.14
N HIS A 49 22.26 -8.89 -3.53
CA HIS A 49 23.59 -8.82 -4.15
C HIS A 49 24.29 -10.20 -4.31
N ALA A 50 23.78 -11.24 -3.65
CA ALA A 50 24.27 -12.61 -3.83
C ALA A 50 23.79 -13.24 -5.17
N GLN A 51 22.88 -12.57 -5.89
CA GLN A 51 22.43 -13.01 -7.19
C GLN A 51 23.46 -12.67 -8.29
N ASP A 52 23.39 -13.42 -9.40
CA ASP A 52 24.22 -13.16 -10.58
C ASP A 52 23.96 -11.73 -11.10
N PRO A 53 24.97 -10.85 -11.19
CA PRO A 53 24.84 -9.49 -11.72
C PRO A 53 24.21 -9.41 -13.12
N ARG A 54 24.30 -10.46 -13.92
CA ARG A 54 23.67 -10.56 -15.25
C ARG A 54 22.15 -10.55 -15.19
N ARG A 55 21.57 -10.88 -14.03
CA ARG A 55 20.11 -10.82 -13.79
C ARG A 55 19.60 -9.41 -13.47
N PHE A 56 20.51 -8.45 -13.31
CA PHE A 56 20.12 -7.07 -13.01
C PHE A 56 19.49 -6.42 -14.24
N ALA A 57 18.18 -6.21 -14.20
CA ALA A 57 17.38 -5.54 -15.23
C ALA A 57 16.72 -4.30 -14.60
N PRO A 58 17.32 -3.09 -14.74
CA PRO A 58 16.88 -1.91 -14.01
C PRO A 58 15.48 -1.46 -14.42
N VAL A 59 14.62 -1.22 -13.40
CA VAL A 59 13.24 -0.77 -13.56
C VAL A 59 12.96 0.53 -12.81
N GLY A 60 11.93 1.27 -13.21
CA GLY A 60 11.50 2.50 -12.57
C GLY A 60 12.61 3.55 -12.53
N VAL A 61 12.80 4.19 -11.37
CA VAL A 61 13.82 5.25 -11.19
C VAL A 61 15.26 4.73 -11.27
N VAL A 62 15.46 3.43 -11.07
CA VAL A 62 16.78 2.78 -11.11
C VAL A 62 17.27 2.53 -12.53
N ARG A 63 16.46 2.79 -13.56
CA ARG A 63 16.88 2.74 -14.98
C ARG A 63 18.07 3.63 -15.33
N VAL A 64 18.41 4.58 -14.48
CA VAL A 64 19.63 5.40 -14.62
C VAL A 64 20.92 4.58 -14.41
N LEU A 65 20.81 3.38 -13.83
CA LEU A 65 21.94 2.49 -13.61
C LEU A 65 22.12 1.54 -14.79
N GLN A 66 23.33 1.45 -15.34
CA GLN A 66 23.69 0.47 -16.37
C GLN A 66 24.11 -0.89 -15.77
N ARG A 67 24.53 -0.90 -14.52
CA ARG A 67 24.98 -2.06 -13.76
C ARG A 67 24.58 -1.93 -12.28
N PRO A 68 24.50 -3.05 -11.53
CA PRO A 68 24.17 -2.97 -10.11
C PRO A 68 25.21 -2.15 -9.34
N LEU A 69 24.72 -1.52 -8.26
CA LEU A 69 25.60 -0.81 -7.31
C LEU A 69 26.50 -1.82 -6.59
N ARG A 70 27.65 -1.35 -6.13
CA ARG A 70 28.47 -2.12 -5.20
C ARG A 70 27.64 -2.46 -3.96
N PRO A 71 27.71 -3.70 -3.43
CA PRO A 71 26.89 -4.12 -2.28
C PRO A 71 26.91 -3.16 -1.11
N ALA A 72 28.10 -2.67 -0.72
CA ALA A 72 28.25 -1.71 0.37
C ALA A 72 27.54 -0.38 0.12
N VAL A 73 27.45 0.07 -1.14
CA VAL A 73 26.73 1.32 -1.48
C VAL A 73 25.23 1.10 -1.40
N ALA A 74 24.73 -0.01 -1.96
CA ALA A 74 23.31 -0.33 -1.91
C ALA A 74 22.83 -0.56 -0.47
N ASP A 75 23.63 -1.20 0.38
CA ASP A 75 23.34 -1.40 1.79
C ASP A 75 23.30 -0.07 2.58
N ARG A 76 24.22 0.86 2.28
CA ARG A 76 24.18 2.21 2.89
C ARG A 76 22.91 2.97 2.50
N ILE A 77 22.49 2.87 1.24
CA ILE A 77 21.23 3.50 0.79
C ILE A 77 20.05 2.88 1.52
N LEU A 78 20.03 1.56 1.69
CA LEU A 78 18.98 0.87 2.44
C LEU A 78 18.94 1.31 3.91
N ASP A 79 20.10 1.41 4.57
CA ASP A 79 20.19 1.87 5.96
C ASP A 79 19.81 3.35 6.09
N ALA A 80 20.22 4.21 5.14
CA ALA A 80 19.78 5.60 5.08
C ALA A 80 18.26 5.71 4.89
N ALA A 81 17.67 4.89 4.02
CA ALA A 81 16.22 4.84 3.85
C ALA A 81 15.49 4.48 5.15
N GLN A 82 16.05 3.57 5.95
CA GLN A 82 15.46 3.23 7.25
C GLN A 82 15.60 4.37 8.27
N ALA A 83 16.77 5.00 8.36
CA ALA A 83 17.01 6.13 9.25
C ALA A 83 16.08 7.31 8.91
N VAL A 84 15.97 7.65 7.63
CA VAL A 84 15.08 8.74 7.16
C VAL A 84 13.61 8.38 7.38
N ASN A 85 13.20 7.11 7.22
CA ASN A 85 11.84 6.69 7.55
C ASN A 85 11.51 6.92 9.03
N VAL A 86 12.45 6.66 9.94
CA VAL A 86 12.25 6.95 11.37
C VAL A 86 12.12 8.46 11.60
N LEU A 87 13.01 9.28 11.04
CA LEU A 87 12.93 10.74 11.16
C LEU A 87 11.62 11.31 10.61
N ALA A 88 11.19 10.84 9.43
CA ALA A 88 9.92 11.23 8.83
C ALA A 88 8.73 10.78 9.69
N THR A 89 8.80 9.58 10.29
CA THR A 89 7.75 9.02 11.15
C THR A 89 7.56 9.83 12.43
N VAL A 90 8.64 10.24 13.08
CA VAL A 90 8.56 11.10 14.27
C VAL A 90 8.36 12.58 13.91
N GLY A 91 8.47 12.93 12.63
CA GLY A 91 8.23 14.28 12.10
C GLY A 91 9.31 15.28 12.49
N VAL A 92 10.59 14.91 12.32
CA VAL A 92 11.74 15.81 12.45
C VAL A 92 12.04 16.41 11.09
N ALA A 93 12.03 17.74 10.99
CA ALA A 93 12.28 18.48 9.74
C ALA A 93 11.48 17.89 8.56
N HIS A 94 10.20 17.60 8.78
CA HIS A 94 9.38 16.77 7.87
C HIS A 94 9.29 17.32 6.45
N ARG A 95 9.40 18.63 6.27
CA ARG A 95 9.46 19.25 4.93
C ARG A 95 10.60 18.72 4.07
N VAL A 96 11.66 18.20 4.70
CA VAL A 96 12.81 17.58 4.03
C VAL A 96 12.78 16.07 4.17
N THR A 97 12.62 15.57 5.40
CA THR A 97 12.67 14.12 5.67
C THR A 97 11.49 13.35 5.06
N GLY A 98 10.32 13.98 4.92
CA GLY A 98 9.17 13.35 4.27
C GLY A 98 9.40 13.04 2.79
N PRO A 99 9.69 14.03 1.92
CA PRO A 99 10.01 13.79 0.51
C PRO A 99 11.24 12.90 0.33
N LEU A 100 12.29 13.08 1.15
CA LEU A 100 13.48 12.26 1.09
C LEU A 100 13.18 10.78 1.42
N ASN A 101 12.34 10.53 2.44
CA ASN A 101 11.86 9.19 2.73
C ASN A 101 11.15 8.58 1.52
N ALA A 102 10.21 9.30 0.92
CA ALA A 102 9.49 8.84 -0.26
C ALA A 102 10.44 8.46 -1.42
N ALA A 103 11.43 9.31 -1.70
CA ALA A 103 12.41 9.07 -2.74
C ALA A 103 13.29 7.84 -2.45
N LEU A 104 13.78 7.70 -1.21
CA LEU A 104 14.61 6.56 -0.81
C LEU A 104 13.81 5.25 -0.80
N GLN A 105 12.55 5.26 -0.38
CA GLN A 105 11.70 4.08 -0.43
C GLN A 105 11.36 3.66 -1.87
N LEU A 106 11.13 4.62 -2.75
CA LEU A 106 10.93 4.34 -4.18
C LEU A 106 12.21 3.77 -4.81
N TRP A 107 13.38 4.32 -4.47
CA TRP A 107 14.67 3.80 -4.93
C TRP A 107 14.90 2.37 -4.45
N THR A 108 14.75 2.10 -3.16
CA THR A 108 15.00 0.76 -2.60
C THR A 108 14.04 -0.29 -3.15
N LEU A 109 12.77 0.07 -3.37
CA LEU A 109 11.79 -0.81 -4.00
C LEU A 109 12.16 -1.13 -5.44
N THR A 110 12.45 -0.11 -6.26
CA THR A 110 12.78 -0.30 -7.68
C THR A 110 14.12 -0.99 -7.85
N TYR A 111 15.11 -0.73 -6.98
CA TYR A 111 16.38 -1.44 -6.98
C TYR A 111 16.20 -2.93 -6.68
N ARG A 112 15.41 -3.29 -5.68
CA ARG A 112 15.07 -4.69 -5.39
C ARG A 112 14.35 -5.36 -6.57
N ASN A 113 13.38 -4.68 -7.15
CA ASN A 113 12.61 -5.19 -8.27
C ASN A 113 13.43 -5.31 -9.58
N SER A 114 14.63 -4.73 -9.62
CA SER A 114 15.57 -4.84 -10.74
C SER A 114 16.37 -6.16 -10.74
N TRP A 115 16.18 -7.02 -9.74
CA TRP A 115 16.92 -8.27 -9.58
C TRP A 115 16.10 -9.53 -9.95
N GLY A 116 15.11 -9.40 -10.79
CA GLY A 116 14.32 -10.54 -11.25
C GLY A 116 12.83 -10.28 -11.20
N MET A 117 12.10 -10.91 -10.26
CA MET A 117 10.65 -10.75 -10.18
C MET A 117 10.24 -9.40 -9.59
N LEU A 118 9.27 -8.74 -10.21
CA LEU A 118 8.64 -7.53 -9.70
C LEU A 118 7.70 -7.88 -8.51
N TYR A 119 8.14 -7.55 -7.32
CA TYR A 119 7.34 -7.72 -6.10
C TYR A 119 6.42 -6.52 -5.91
N HIS A 120 5.21 -6.60 -6.44
CA HIS A 120 4.23 -5.50 -6.40
C HIS A 120 3.60 -5.27 -5.01
N ASN A 121 3.77 -6.18 -4.07
CA ASN A 121 3.17 -6.11 -2.73
C ASN A 121 3.60 -4.90 -1.89
N ASP A 122 4.77 -4.31 -2.16
CA ASP A 122 5.25 -3.12 -1.46
C ASP A 122 4.95 -1.81 -2.21
N ASN A 123 4.41 -1.88 -3.44
CA ASN A 123 4.13 -0.69 -4.25
C ASN A 123 3.18 0.27 -3.55
N MET A 124 2.09 -0.24 -2.98
CA MET A 124 1.10 0.59 -2.28
C MET A 124 1.71 1.29 -1.06
N LEU A 125 2.58 0.60 -0.30
CA LEU A 125 3.29 1.20 0.83
C LEU A 125 4.13 2.40 0.39
N VAL A 126 4.89 2.26 -0.69
CA VAL A 126 5.72 3.35 -1.22
C VAL A 126 4.87 4.51 -1.73
N LEU A 127 3.78 4.24 -2.45
CA LEU A 127 2.85 5.27 -2.92
C LEU A 127 2.21 6.03 -1.73
N HIS A 128 1.83 5.33 -0.65
CA HIS A 128 1.34 5.99 0.56
C HIS A 128 2.42 6.85 1.22
N GLN A 129 3.66 6.40 1.27
CA GLN A 129 4.77 7.20 1.79
C GLN A 129 5.04 8.45 0.95
N MET A 130 4.83 8.40 -0.38
CA MET A 130 4.91 9.57 -1.25
C MET A 130 3.82 10.61 -0.91
N VAL A 131 2.58 10.17 -0.72
CA VAL A 131 1.48 11.06 -0.31
C VAL A 131 1.77 11.68 1.06
N LEU A 132 2.20 10.87 2.02
CA LEU A 132 2.49 11.33 3.39
C LEU A 132 3.70 12.26 3.44
N GLY A 133 4.71 11.99 2.62
CA GLY A 133 5.91 12.82 2.52
C GLY A 133 5.64 14.20 1.89
N ALA A 134 4.72 14.27 0.94
CA ALA A 134 4.33 15.53 0.29
C ALA A 134 3.29 16.34 1.10
N GLY A 135 2.53 15.68 1.99
CA GLY A 135 1.43 16.28 2.72
C GLY A 135 1.86 16.98 4.04
N PRO A 136 0.99 17.84 4.61
CA PRO A 136 1.23 18.51 5.89
C PRO A 136 0.98 17.55 7.07
N THR A 137 1.75 16.47 7.15
CA THR A 137 1.51 15.37 8.09
C THR A 137 2.24 15.51 9.43
N ALA A 138 3.14 16.51 9.55
CA ALA A 138 3.89 16.79 10.77
C ALA A 138 3.43 18.06 11.51
N ASP A 139 2.24 18.57 11.21
CA ASP A 139 1.66 19.72 11.94
C ASP A 139 1.02 19.30 13.27
N ALA A 140 0.94 17.97 13.56
CA ALA A 140 0.57 17.41 14.86
C ALA A 140 1.38 16.14 15.16
N LEU A 141 1.42 15.72 16.42
CA LEU A 141 2.08 14.50 16.92
C LEU A 141 3.50 14.33 16.33
N SER A 142 4.30 15.40 16.35
CA SER A 142 5.62 15.43 15.74
C SER A 142 6.59 16.30 16.54
N VAL A 143 7.88 16.10 16.32
CA VAL A 143 8.93 16.98 16.83
C VAL A 143 8.78 18.39 16.25
N ASP A 144 8.46 18.51 14.95
CA ASP A 144 8.22 19.79 14.31
C ASP A 144 7.07 20.59 14.94
N ALA A 145 5.99 19.90 15.36
CA ALA A 145 4.86 20.53 16.04
C ALA A 145 5.25 21.07 17.40
N LEU A 146 6.05 20.34 18.16
CA LEU A 146 6.58 20.75 19.47
C LEU A 146 7.50 21.98 19.32
N VAL A 147 8.46 21.93 18.40
CA VAL A 147 9.42 23.02 18.17
C VAL A 147 8.73 24.30 17.73
N ARG A 148 7.69 24.21 16.89
CA ARG A 148 6.92 25.38 16.46
C ARG A 148 5.89 25.84 17.50
N ARG A 149 5.89 25.28 18.69
CA ARG A 149 4.97 25.62 19.79
C ARG A 149 3.47 25.53 19.42
N ARG A 150 3.13 24.68 18.44
CA ARG A 150 1.74 24.48 18.00
C ARG A 150 0.98 23.48 18.88
N GLY A 151 1.66 22.87 19.86
CA GLY A 151 1.12 21.78 20.64
C GLY A 151 1.05 20.47 19.83
N LEU A 152 0.81 19.35 20.53
CA LEU A 152 0.73 18.04 19.88
C LEU A 152 -0.58 17.82 19.10
N ALA A 153 -1.63 18.54 19.44
CA ALA A 153 -2.96 18.37 18.86
C ALA A 153 -3.67 19.72 18.63
N PRO A 154 -3.19 20.56 17.71
CA PRO A 154 -3.79 21.85 17.48
C PRO A 154 -5.24 21.70 16.96
N ALA A 155 -6.16 22.46 17.54
CA ALA A 155 -7.58 22.49 17.19
C ALA A 155 -7.86 23.38 15.97
N VAL A 156 -7.18 23.10 14.86
CA VAL A 156 -7.32 23.81 13.58
C VAL A 156 -8.01 22.91 12.58
N PHE A 157 -8.96 23.44 11.81
CA PHE A 157 -9.69 22.71 10.77
C PHE A 157 -9.40 23.32 9.40
N GLU A 158 -8.63 22.59 8.59
CA GLU A 158 -8.27 23.02 7.24
C GLU A 158 -8.44 21.90 6.22
N ARG A 159 -8.75 22.28 4.98
CA ARG A 159 -8.95 21.34 3.86
C ARG A 159 -7.66 20.61 3.46
N ARG A 160 -6.48 21.18 3.71
CA ARG A 160 -5.19 20.54 3.41
C ARG A 160 -4.97 19.28 4.24
N TYR A 161 -5.49 19.23 5.46
CA TYR A 161 -5.37 18.05 6.32
C TYR A 161 -6.32 16.92 5.90
N GLY A 162 -7.52 17.26 5.46
CA GLY A 162 -8.46 16.26 4.96
C GLY A 162 -8.14 15.73 3.58
N ALA A 163 -7.38 16.47 2.78
CA ALA A 163 -6.90 15.99 1.48
C ALA A 163 -5.95 14.78 1.60
N VAL A 164 -5.16 14.69 2.67
CA VAL A 164 -4.18 13.60 2.85
C VAL A 164 -4.84 12.21 2.92
N PRO A 165 -5.81 11.94 3.83
CA PRO A 165 -6.49 10.64 3.84
C PRO A 165 -7.24 10.35 2.54
N VAL A 166 -7.83 11.36 1.89
CA VAL A 166 -8.48 11.16 0.59
C VAL A 166 -7.48 10.71 -0.47
N MET A 167 -6.29 11.30 -0.51
CA MET A 167 -5.23 10.89 -1.44
C MET A 167 -4.71 9.47 -1.13
N LEU A 168 -4.58 9.07 0.14
CA LEU A 168 -4.24 7.70 0.49
C LEU A 168 -5.33 6.72 0.00
N ASN A 169 -6.60 7.07 0.22
CA ASN A 169 -7.72 6.26 -0.24
C ASN A 169 -7.76 6.16 -1.76
N ALA A 170 -7.48 7.27 -2.46
CA ALA A 170 -7.40 7.29 -3.92
C ALA A 170 -6.28 6.38 -4.45
N VAL A 171 -5.10 6.39 -3.79
CA VAL A 171 -4.00 5.47 -4.12
C VAL A 171 -4.42 4.02 -3.90
N THR A 172 -5.00 3.70 -2.73
CA THR A 172 -5.49 2.35 -2.44
C THR A 172 -6.50 1.92 -3.51
N SER A 173 -7.51 2.74 -3.76
CA SER A 173 -8.55 2.48 -4.77
C SER A 173 -7.97 2.28 -6.17
N ALA A 174 -7.01 3.10 -6.58
CA ALA A 174 -6.36 3.00 -7.89
C ALA A 174 -5.59 1.69 -8.05
N VAL A 175 -4.86 1.25 -7.03
CA VAL A 175 -4.11 -0.02 -7.06
C VAL A 175 -5.06 -1.20 -7.26
N TYR A 176 -6.18 -1.24 -6.54
CA TYR A 176 -7.18 -2.30 -6.71
C TYR A 176 -7.87 -2.21 -8.07
N PHE A 177 -8.29 -1.03 -8.48
CA PHE A 177 -8.96 -0.83 -9.76
C PHE A 177 -8.09 -1.26 -10.95
N VAL A 178 -6.82 -0.86 -10.96
CA VAL A 178 -5.86 -1.28 -12.01
C VAL A 178 -5.69 -2.79 -12.02
N SER A 179 -5.68 -3.45 -10.85
CA SER A 179 -5.63 -4.92 -10.76
C SER A 179 -6.87 -5.58 -11.36
N GLY A 180 -8.07 -5.06 -11.07
CA GLY A 180 -9.32 -5.54 -11.65
C GLY A 180 -9.39 -5.34 -13.17
N VAL A 181 -9.00 -4.15 -13.63
CA VAL A 181 -8.92 -3.84 -15.07
C VAL A 181 -7.92 -4.76 -15.78
N ALA A 182 -6.77 -5.04 -15.19
CA ALA A 182 -5.78 -5.96 -15.76
C ALA A 182 -6.36 -7.37 -15.94
N LYS A 183 -7.14 -7.86 -14.98
CA LYS A 183 -7.84 -9.16 -15.09
C LYS A 183 -8.84 -9.18 -16.24
N VAL A 184 -9.70 -8.17 -16.33
CA VAL A 184 -10.72 -8.09 -17.41
C VAL A 184 -10.09 -7.89 -18.77
N ARG A 185 -8.95 -7.21 -18.87
CA ARG A 185 -8.20 -7.03 -20.11
C ARG A 185 -7.28 -8.20 -20.48
N SER A 186 -7.15 -9.20 -19.62
CA SER A 186 -6.42 -10.42 -19.92
C SER A 186 -7.17 -11.25 -20.98
N SER A 187 -6.52 -12.28 -21.52
CA SER A 187 -7.14 -13.21 -22.49
C SER A 187 -8.38 -13.92 -21.93
N THR A 188 -8.48 -14.07 -20.60
CA THR A 188 -9.64 -14.68 -19.94
C THR A 188 -10.82 -13.72 -19.82
N GLY A 189 -10.58 -12.41 -19.80
CA GLY A 189 -11.63 -11.41 -19.67
C GLY A 189 -12.47 -11.58 -18.40
N PHE A 190 -13.79 -11.37 -18.51
CA PHE A 190 -14.75 -11.61 -17.43
C PHE A 190 -14.87 -13.09 -17.02
N GLY A 191 -14.39 -14.03 -17.84
CA GLY A 191 -14.27 -15.45 -17.49
C GLY A 191 -13.36 -15.67 -16.27
N TRP A 192 -12.55 -14.70 -15.89
CA TRP A 192 -11.78 -14.72 -14.64
C TRP A 192 -12.70 -14.94 -13.41
N ALA A 193 -13.93 -14.45 -13.46
CA ALA A 193 -14.92 -14.62 -12.39
C ALA A 193 -15.46 -16.06 -12.26
N SER A 194 -15.19 -16.98 -13.21
CA SER A 194 -15.56 -18.40 -13.07
C SER A 194 -14.87 -19.08 -11.88
N GLY A 195 -13.71 -18.58 -11.48
CA GLY A 195 -12.88 -19.17 -10.43
C GLY A 195 -11.83 -20.17 -10.92
N ASP A 196 -11.88 -20.58 -12.19
CA ASP A 196 -10.95 -21.58 -12.74
C ASP A 196 -9.52 -21.10 -12.75
N VAL A 197 -9.30 -19.79 -13.11
CA VAL A 197 -7.98 -19.16 -13.06
C VAL A 197 -7.43 -19.19 -11.64
N LEU A 198 -8.26 -18.86 -10.65
CA LEU A 198 -7.87 -18.85 -9.24
C LEU A 198 -7.52 -20.26 -8.76
N ARG A 199 -8.33 -21.27 -9.10
CA ARG A 199 -8.05 -22.69 -8.79
C ARG A 199 -6.75 -23.15 -9.46
N GLY A 200 -6.55 -22.82 -10.73
CA GLY A 200 -5.32 -23.14 -11.45
C GLY A 200 -4.07 -22.53 -10.79
N GLN A 201 -4.14 -21.28 -10.36
CA GLN A 201 -3.04 -20.62 -9.64
C GLN A 201 -2.74 -21.31 -8.29
N ILE A 202 -3.76 -21.74 -7.55
CA ILE A 202 -3.58 -22.46 -6.28
C ILE A 202 -2.93 -23.83 -6.51
N ALA A 203 -3.32 -24.55 -7.57
CA ALA A 203 -2.73 -25.81 -7.92
C ALA A 203 -1.24 -25.66 -8.29
N ILE A 204 -0.92 -24.68 -9.15
CA ILE A 204 0.47 -24.40 -9.57
C ILE A 204 1.32 -23.97 -8.38
N ASP A 205 0.81 -23.08 -7.52
CA ASP A 205 1.53 -22.62 -6.33
C ASP A 205 1.73 -23.76 -5.32
N GLY A 206 0.73 -24.65 -5.18
CA GLY A 206 0.85 -25.87 -4.39
C GLY A 206 1.99 -26.79 -4.89
N LEU A 207 2.04 -27.07 -6.19
CA LEU A 207 3.12 -27.84 -6.81
C LEU A 207 4.49 -27.19 -6.60
N ARG A 208 4.59 -25.88 -6.77
CA ARG A 208 5.85 -25.15 -6.51
C ARG A 208 6.30 -25.31 -5.06
N LYS A 209 5.39 -25.23 -4.11
CA LYS A 209 5.72 -25.39 -2.69
C LYS A 209 6.25 -26.79 -2.39
N ASP A 210 5.65 -27.83 -2.97
CA ASP A 210 6.15 -29.19 -2.82
C ASP A 210 7.55 -29.37 -3.42
N LEU A 211 7.75 -28.87 -4.65
CA LEU A 211 9.04 -28.96 -5.33
C LEU A 211 10.17 -28.24 -4.60
N PHE A 212 9.87 -27.14 -3.92
CA PHE A 212 10.84 -26.34 -3.18
C PHE A 212 10.84 -26.60 -1.66
N GLY A 213 10.16 -27.65 -1.19
CA GLY A 213 10.16 -28.05 0.22
C GLY A 213 9.41 -27.09 1.15
N SER A 214 8.44 -26.34 0.63
CA SER A 214 7.60 -25.43 1.42
C SER A 214 6.25 -26.07 1.74
N THR A 215 5.65 -25.70 2.88
CA THR A 215 4.36 -26.25 3.30
C THR A 215 3.20 -25.65 2.51
N ARG A 216 2.32 -26.48 1.98
CA ARG A 216 1.04 -26.06 1.41
C ARG A 216 0.07 -25.60 2.51
N PRO A 217 -0.73 -24.56 2.30
CA PRO A 217 -1.82 -24.24 3.20
C PRO A 217 -2.87 -25.36 3.21
N ALA A 218 -3.24 -25.83 4.39
CA ALA A 218 -4.24 -26.89 4.54
C ALA A 218 -5.61 -26.46 3.97
N ALA A 219 -5.98 -25.20 4.12
CA ALA A 219 -7.22 -24.66 3.57
C ALA A 219 -7.25 -24.71 2.03
N GLY A 220 -6.14 -24.42 1.35
CA GLY A 220 -6.06 -24.51 -0.11
C GLY A 220 -6.33 -25.94 -0.61
N THR A 221 -5.76 -26.93 0.04
CA THR A 221 -5.96 -28.36 -0.28
C THR A 221 -7.39 -28.80 0.02
N ALA A 222 -7.91 -28.48 1.21
CA ALA A 222 -9.25 -28.90 1.65
C ALA A 222 -10.39 -28.30 0.79
N LEU A 223 -10.20 -27.06 0.32
CA LEU A 223 -11.23 -26.34 -0.44
C LEU A 223 -11.13 -26.53 -1.95
N TYR A 224 -10.04 -27.13 -2.46
CA TYR A 224 -9.74 -27.17 -3.90
C TYR A 224 -10.90 -27.68 -4.78
N HIS A 225 -11.64 -28.68 -4.32
CA HIS A 225 -12.77 -29.26 -5.04
C HIS A 225 -14.10 -28.50 -4.89
N ARG A 226 -14.12 -27.41 -4.13
CA ARG A 226 -15.30 -26.57 -3.91
C ARG A 226 -15.45 -25.52 -5.01
N GLU A 227 -15.75 -25.92 -6.25
CA GLU A 227 -15.78 -25.04 -7.43
C GLU A 227 -16.63 -23.78 -7.22
N ARG A 228 -17.88 -23.95 -6.72
CA ARG A 228 -18.79 -22.82 -6.46
C ARG A 228 -18.21 -21.79 -5.48
N LEU A 229 -17.42 -22.24 -4.50
CA LEU A 229 -16.74 -21.33 -3.57
C LEU A 229 -15.68 -20.50 -4.31
N PHE A 230 -14.92 -21.12 -5.20
CA PHE A 230 -13.93 -20.39 -5.99
C PHE A 230 -14.55 -19.42 -6.99
N THR A 231 -15.69 -19.78 -7.58
CA THR A 231 -16.47 -18.86 -8.41
C THR A 231 -16.92 -17.64 -7.58
N LEU A 232 -17.47 -17.87 -6.38
CA LEU A 232 -17.88 -16.77 -5.50
C LEU A 232 -16.69 -15.89 -5.10
N MET A 233 -15.58 -16.50 -4.70
CA MET A 233 -14.37 -15.76 -4.30
C MET A 233 -13.78 -14.95 -5.45
N ALA A 234 -13.74 -15.50 -6.66
CA ALA A 234 -13.24 -14.81 -7.84
C ALA A 234 -14.16 -13.65 -8.25
N ALA A 235 -15.50 -13.89 -8.26
CA ALA A 235 -16.49 -12.86 -8.58
C ALA A 235 -16.45 -11.70 -7.56
N VAL A 236 -16.42 -12.02 -6.26
CA VAL A 236 -16.32 -11.01 -5.19
C VAL A 236 -14.99 -10.24 -5.29
N SER A 237 -13.87 -10.93 -5.52
CA SER A 237 -12.57 -10.29 -5.70
C SER A 237 -12.60 -9.30 -6.86
N LEU A 238 -13.14 -9.70 -8.01
CA LEU A 238 -13.26 -8.84 -9.18
C LEU A 238 -14.19 -7.64 -8.93
N ALA A 239 -15.31 -7.87 -8.24
CA ALA A 239 -16.24 -6.81 -7.86
C ALA A 239 -15.61 -5.79 -6.90
N VAL A 240 -14.84 -6.24 -5.90
CA VAL A 240 -14.09 -5.38 -4.97
C VAL A 240 -13.05 -4.55 -5.72
N GLU A 241 -12.31 -5.18 -6.65
CA GLU A 241 -11.28 -4.50 -7.41
C GLU A 241 -11.87 -3.45 -8.37
N LEU A 242 -12.83 -3.82 -9.18
CA LEU A 242 -13.46 -2.89 -10.14
C LEU A 242 -14.31 -1.82 -9.45
N GLY A 243 -14.95 -2.17 -8.33
CA GLY A 243 -15.75 -1.26 -7.51
C GLY A 243 -14.93 -0.36 -6.59
N ALA A 244 -13.63 -0.54 -6.49
CA ALA A 244 -12.77 0.22 -5.59
C ALA A 244 -12.95 1.75 -5.69
N PRO A 245 -13.13 2.39 -6.88
CA PRO A 245 -13.38 3.83 -6.96
C PRO A 245 -14.62 4.31 -6.22
N LEU A 246 -15.64 3.46 -6.05
CA LEU A 246 -16.86 3.80 -5.31
C LEU A 246 -16.56 4.06 -3.82
N SER A 247 -15.46 3.52 -3.29
CA SER A 247 -15.00 3.75 -1.92
C SER A 247 -14.69 5.23 -1.61
N LEU A 248 -14.49 6.04 -2.65
CA LEU A 248 -14.17 7.45 -2.52
C LEU A 248 -15.40 8.36 -2.43
N LEU A 249 -16.58 7.84 -2.76
CA LEU A 249 -17.82 8.62 -2.85
C LEU A 249 -18.47 8.83 -1.48
N ASP A 250 -18.42 7.81 -0.63
CA ASP A 250 -19.07 7.82 0.69
C ASP A 250 -18.27 7.02 1.70
N ARG A 251 -18.36 7.45 2.98
CA ARG A 251 -17.64 6.79 4.08
C ARG A 251 -18.06 5.33 4.30
N ARG A 252 -19.36 5.01 4.13
CA ARG A 252 -19.84 3.64 4.33
C ARG A 252 -19.30 2.72 3.25
N LEU A 253 -19.28 3.20 2.00
CA LEU A 253 -18.67 2.48 0.88
C LEU A 253 -17.16 2.30 1.11
N GLY A 254 -16.46 3.31 1.63
CA GLY A 254 -15.06 3.21 2.00
C GLY A 254 -14.78 2.17 3.07
N LEU A 255 -15.60 2.09 4.12
CA LEU A 255 -15.49 1.08 5.17
C LEU A 255 -15.83 -0.33 4.66
N ALA A 256 -16.88 -0.47 3.86
CA ALA A 256 -17.26 -1.74 3.23
C ALA A 256 -16.15 -2.26 2.30
N PHE A 257 -15.62 -1.38 1.45
CA PHE A 257 -14.47 -1.70 0.61
C PHE A 257 -13.26 -2.16 1.43
N SER A 258 -12.93 -1.42 2.49
CA SER A 258 -11.77 -1.75 3.35
C SER A 258 -11.92 -3.12 4.00
N ALA A 259 -13.12 -3.45 4.51
CA ALA A 259 -13.41 -4.75 5.12
C ALA A 259 -13.33 -5.88 4.08
N ALA A 260 -13.93 -5.69 2.89
CA ALA A 260 -13.91 -6.67 1.82
C ALA A 260 -12.48 -6.89 1.28
N ALA A 261 -11.73 -5.83 1.04
CA ALA A 261 -10.35 -5.89 0.55
C ALA A 261 -9.40 -6.52 1.60
N TRP A 262 -9.58 -6.21 2.87
CA TRP A 262 -8.84 -6.85 3.96
C TRP A 262 -9.17 -8.35 4.04
N GLY A 263 -10.46 -8.70 4.04
CA GLY A 263 -10.91 -10.10 4.05
C GLY A 263 -10.38 -10.89 2.85
N MET A 264 -10.36 -10.30 1.65
CA MET A 264 -9.77 -10.90 0.45
C MET A 264 -8.29 -11.24 0.66
N HIS A 265 -7.49 -10.34 1.25
CA HIS A 265 -6.07 -10.60 1.49
C HIS A 265 -5.82 -11.60 2.62
N ILE A 266 -6.70 -11.68 3.62
CA ILE A 266 -6.69 -12.77 4.59
C ILE A 266 -6.98 -14.10 3.89
N GLY A 267 -8.02 -14.15 3.02
CA GLY A 267 -8.31 -15.35 2.21
C GLY A 267 -7.14 -15.80 1.35
N ILE A 268 -6.47 -14.89 0.67
CA ILE A 268 -5.27 -15.19 -0.12
C ILE A 268 -4.17 -15.80 0.78
N ARG A 269 -3.95 -15.24 1.97
CA ARG A 269 -2.95 -15.79 2.91
C ARG A 269 -3.30 -17.19 3.38
N GLU A 270 -4.55 -17.45 3.77
CA GLU A 270 -4.97 -18.73 4.33
C GLU A 270 -5.10 -19.83 3.26
N ILE A 271 -5.49 -19.48 2.03
CA ILE A 271 -5.75 -20.46 0.96
C ILE A 271 -4.50 -20.67 0.10
N MET A 272 -3.77 -19.62 -0.22
CA MET A 272 -2.59 -19.67 -1.09
C MET A 272 -1.26 -19.63 -0.32
N GLY A 273 -1.25 -19.24 0.96
CA GLY A 273 -0.04 -18.99 1.72
C GLY A 273 0.78 -17.81 1.21
N ILE A 274 0.17 -16.93 0.42
CA ILE A 274 0.80 -15.71 -0.09
C ILE A 274 0.44 -14.57 0.84
N SER A 275 1.45 -13.93 1.43
CA SER A 275 1.23 -12.84 2.37
C SER A 275 1.48 -11.48 1.73
N PHE A 276 0.53 -10.57 1.94
CA PHE A 276 0.62 -9.14 1.67
C PHE A 276 0.61 -8.38 3.01
N PRO A 277 1.75 -8.27 3.70
CA PRO A 277 1.78 -7.81 5.08
C PRO A 277 1.15 -6.44 5.29
N TYR A 278 1.28 -5.53 4.32
CA TYR A 278 0.70 -4.19 4.40
C TYR A 278 -0.83 -4.21 4.37
N ASN A 279 -1.41 -5.10 3.54
CA ASN A 279 -2.86 -5.26 3.44
C ASN A 279 -3.42 -6.07 4.61
N THR A 280 -2.80 -7.21 4.94
CA THR A 280 -3.26 -8.09 6.04
C THR A 280 -3.15 -7.45 7.42
N SER A 281 -2.24 -6.47 7.61
CA SER A 281 -2.17 -5.68 8.85
C SER A 281 -3.30 -4.66 9.00
N GLY A 282 -4.04 -4.36 7.93
CA GLY A 282 -5.05 -3.30 7.91
C GLY A 282 -4.49 -1.88 7.73
N VAL A 283 -3.16 -1.69 7.82
CA VAL A 283 -2.54 -0.35 7.75
C VAL A 283 -2.79 0.33 6.41
N SER A 284 -2.88 -0.41 5.31
CA SER A 284 -3.20 0.11 3.99
C SER A 284 -4.58 0.77 3.89
N TYR A 285 -5.49 0.49 4.81
CA TYR A 285 -6.86 1.02 4.82
C TYR A 285 -7.09 2.10 5.90
N LEU A 286 -6.06 2.51 6.63
CA LEU A 286 -6.18 3.52 7.69
C LEU A 286 -6.79 4.84 7.21
N GLY A 287 -6.61 5.19 5.94
CA GLY A 287 -7.21 6.38 5.34
C GLY A 287 -8.76 6.36 5.34
N HIS A 288 -9.38 5.18 5.26
CA HIS A 288 -10.84 5.01 5.32
C HIS A 288 -11.38 5.01 6.75
N LEU A 289 -10.53 4.71 7.75
CA LEU A 289 -10.96 4.68 9.15
C LEU A 289 -11.05 6.11 9.71
N PRO A 290 -12.01 6.36 10.62
CA PRO A 290 -12.10 7.65 11.29
C PRO A 290 -10.91 7.82 12.23
N ALA A 291 -10.08 8.82 11.97
CA ALA A 291 -9.01 9.23 12.87
C ALA A 291 -9.09 10.73 13.09
N GLY A 292 -9.39 11.13 14.31
CA GLY A 292 -9.54 12.52 14.72
C GLY A 292 -10.88 13.15 14.30
N PRO A 293 -11.20 14.32 14.89
CA PRO A 293 -12.44 15.02 14.61
C PRO A 293 -12.48 15.53 13.15
N GLN A 294 -13.64 15.34 12.53
CA GLN A 294 -14.00 15.93 11.23
C GLN A 294 -15.18 16.85 11.45
N LEU A 295 -15.15 18.04 10.84
CA LEU A 295 -16.37 18.84 10.73
C LEU A 295 -17.30 18.09 9.76
N ARG A 296 -18.36 17.49 10.31
CA ARG A 296 -19.54 17.10 9.52
C ARG A 296 -20.35 18.36 9.27
N ARG A 297 -20.55 18.69 8.04
CA ARG A 297 -21.65 19.58 7.63
C ARG A 297 -22.80 18.75 7.13
#